data_9dbc64f54ecef73f35a6c098a9760627
#
_entry.id   9dbc64f54ecef73f35a6c098a9760627
#
_cell.length_a   1.000
_cell.length_b   1.000
_cell.length_c   1.000
_cell.angle_alpha   90.00
_cell.angle_beta   90.00
_cell.angle_gamma   90.00
#
_symmetry.space_group_name_H-M   'P 1'
#
loop_
_entity.id
_entity.type
_entity.pdbx_description
1 polymer ?
#
loop_
_entity_poly.entity_id
_entity_poly.type
_entity_poly.pdbx_seq_one_letter_code
_entity_poly.pdbx_strand_id
1 'polypeptide(L)'
;MSKLIPDYVFDSIYDITPEVLTAHGVRGVLVDLDGTMASHKAALPPDTLHTFVDRLKNAGIAVLVGYISHAGKPFSRGFRKAANRLGLSMREIAVIGDQIFTDVFGGNRAGALTCYVETLDRRFFWINVRYQLERGFIARGRRRMEARAHHG
;
A
#
# COMPACT_ATOMS: atom_id res chain seq x y z
N MET A 1 3.87 -3.26 -19.23
CA MET A 1 3.96 -2.24 -18.18
C MET A 1 4.84 -2.73 -17.05
N SER A 2 5.58 -1.83 -16.41
CA SER A 2 6.46 -2.22 -15.30
C SER A 2 5.65 -2.58 -14.05
N LYS A 3 5.96 -3.75 -13.46
CA LYS A 3 5.40 -4.18 -12.18
C LYS A 3 5.92 -3.37 -10.98
N LEU A 4 6.85 -2.45 -11.22
CA LEU A 4 7.43 -1.56 -10.20
C LEU A 4 6.69 -0.21 -10.11
N ILE A 5 5.73 0.05 -10.99
CA ILE A 5 4.96 1.30 -10.97
C ILE A 5 3.68 1.08 -10.15
N PRO A 6 3.48 1.83 -9.05
CA PRO A 6 2.25 1.73 -8.28
C PRO A 6 1.05 2.28 -9.04
N ASP A 7 -0.13 1.79 -8.73
CA ASP A 7 -1.38 2.33 -9.28
C ASP A 7 -1.72 3.68 -8.69
N TYR A 8 -1.42 3.88 -7.41
CA TYR A 8 -1.62 5.13 -6.67
C TYR A 8 -0.41 5.46 -5.83
N VAL A 9 -0.18 6.76 -5.64
CA VAL A 9 0.84 7.31 -4.72
C VAL A 9 0.15 8.31 -3.81
N PHE A 10 0.25 8.07 -2.51
CA PHE A 10 -0.30 8.96 -1.47
C PHE A 10 0.82 9.46 -0.57
N ASP A 11 0.69 10.69 -0.09
CA ASP A 11 1.64 11.26 0.87
C ASP A 11 1.46 10.65 2.25
N SER A 12 0.23 10.25 2.58
CA SER A 12 -0.11 9.62 3.85
C SER A 12 -1.17 8.55 3.65
N ILE A 13 -1.15 7.52 4.52
CA ILE A 13 -2.20 6.51 4.55
C ILE A 13 -3.60 7.12 4.76
N TYR A 14 -3.67 8.28 5.42
CA TYR A 14 -4.94 8.97 5.69
C TYR A 14 -5.56 9.60 4.45
N ASP A 15 -4.78 9.78 3.39
CA ASP A 15 -5.27 10.27 2.10
C ASP A 15 -6.01 9.20 1.30
N ILE A 16 -5.90 7.94 1.74
CA ILE A 16 -6.60 6.82 1.10
C ILE A 16 -8.03 6.78 1.63
N THR A 17 -9.00 7.07 0.76
CA THR A 17 -10.41 7.04 1.11
C THR A 17 -11.06 5.71 0.73
N PRO A 18 -12.11 5.27 1.44
CA PRO A 18 -12.87 4.10 1.04
C PRO A 18 -13.41 4.21 -0.40
N GLU A 19 -13.79 5.40 -0.83
CA GLU A 19 -14.35 5.67 -2.16
C GLU A 19 -13.37 5.33 -3.28
N VAL A 20 -12.08 5.69 -3.12
CA VAL A 20 -11.03 5.35 -4.08
C VAL A 20 -10.90 3.84 -4.22
N LEU A 21 -10.95 3.12 -3.11
CA LEU A 21 -10.82 1.66 -3.09
C LEU A 21 -12.04 0.97 -3.70
N THR A 22 -13.24 1.36 -3.30
CA THR A 22 -14.47 0.75 -3.80
C THR A 22 -14.70 1.02 -5.28
N ALA A 23 -14.23 2.16 -5.80
CA ALA A 23 -14.28 2.48 -7.23
C ALA A 23 -13.50 1.47 -8.08
N HIS A 24 -12.51 0.78 -7.49
CA HIS A 24 -11.74 -0.28 -8.14
C HIS A 24 -12.22 -1.69 -7.78
N GLY A 25 -13.34 -1.83 -7.10
CA GLY A 25 -13.86 -3.12 -6.67
C GLY A 25 -13.11 -3.73 -5.50
N VAL A 26 -12.34 -2.95 -4.75
CA VAL A 26 -11.58 -3.42 -3.59
C VAL A 26 -12.53 -3.71 -2.43
N ARG A 27 -12.38 -4.89 -1.85
CA ARG A 27 -13.13 -5.35 -0.68
C ARG A 27 -12.23 -5.73 0.48
N GLY A 28 -10.93 -5.77 0.28
CA GLY A 28 -9.94 -6.06 1.31
C GLY A 28 -8.66 -5.29 1.11
N VAL A 29 -8.00 -4.94 2.19
CA VAL A 29 -6.76 -4.16 2.18
C VAL A 29 -5.70 -4.89 2.99
N LEU A 30 -4.52 -5.02 2.42
CA LEU A 30 -3.32 -5.52 3.09
C LEU A 30 -2.39 -4.34 3.33
N VAL A 31 -2.17 -4.00 4.60
CA VAL A 31 -1.35 -2.85 4.98
C VAL A 31 0.00 -3.34 5.48
N ASP A 32 1.06 -2.89 4.84
CA ASP A 32 2.43 -3.20 5.22
C ASP A 32 3.26 -1.91 5.27
N LEU A 33 3.36 -1.34 6.46
CA LEU A 33 4.00 -0.06 6.73
C LEU A 33 5.13 -0.23 7.75
N ASP A 34 6.09 -1.11 7.47
CA ASP A 34 7.21 -1.37 8.38
C ASP A 34 7.98 -0.10 8.74
N GLY A 35 8.21 0.78 7.76
CA GLY A 35 8.93 2.03 7.97
C GLY A 35 8.11 3.10 8.70
N THR A 36 6.78 3.07 8.58
CA THR A 36 5.90 4.10 9.15
C THR A 36 5.46 3.74 10.56
N MET A 37 5.32 2.46 10.85
CA MET A 37 4.84 1.96 12.15
C MET A 37 5.99 1.59 13.10
N ALA A 38 7.16 1.25 12.56
CA ALA A 38 8.33 0.90 13.36
C ALA A 38 9.15 2.11 13.82
N SER A 39 8.90 3.27 13.28
CA SER A 39 9.55 4.50 13.72
C SER A 39 8.90 4.97 15.02
N HIS A 40 9.42 4.48 16.14
CA HIS A 40 8.97 4.85 17.49
C HIS A 40 9.03 6.35 17.79
N LYS A 41 9.65 7.15 16.93
CA LYS A 41 9.84 8.59 17.16
C LYS A 41 8.92 9.50 16.32
N ALA A 42 8.31 8.96 15.27
CA ALA A 42 7.35 9.68 14.45
C ALA A 42 6.04 8.90 14.35
N ALA A 43 5.77 8.09 15.36
CA ALA A 43 4.56 7.29 15.42
C ALA A 43 3.36 8.21 15.32
N LEU A 44 2.59 8.02 14.26
CA LEU A 44 1.22 8.51 14.24
C LEU A 44 0.54 8.00 15.52
N PRO A 45 -0.23 8.83 16.19
CA PRO A 45 -0.94 8.37 17.38
C PRO A 45 -1.66 7.06 17.07
N PRO A 46 -1.59 6.04 17.96
CA PRO A 46 -2.29 4.77 17.75
C PRO A 46 -3.74 4.95 17.33
N ASP A 47 -4.38 5.98 17.87
CA ASP A 47 -5.76 6.34 17.56
C ASP A 47 -6.00 6.65 16.09
N THR A 48 -5.01 7.21 15.39
CA THR A 48 -5.15 7.59 13.98
C THR A 48 -5.19 6.34 13.08
N LEU A 49 -4.37 5.34 13.36
CA LEU A 49 -4.41 4.08 12.63
C LEU A 49 -5.74 3.34 12.88
N HIS A 50 -6.19 3.32 14.12
CA HIS A 50 -7.50 2.74 14.46
C HIS A 50 -8.62 3.45 13.72
N THR A 51 -8.61 4.78 13.66
CA THR A 51 -9.60 5.56 12.92
C THR A 51 -9.59 5.21 11.44
N PHE A 52 -8.41 5.07 10.83
CA PHE A 52 -8.27 4.66 9.44
C PHE A 52 -8.87 3.27 9.20
N VAL A 53 -8.49 2.30 10.04
CA VAL A 53 -8.99 0.92 9.94
C VAL A 53 -10.51 0.88 10.12
N ASP A 54 -11.04 1.58 11.12
CA ASP A 54 -12.47 1.63 11.39
C ASP A 54 -13.25 2.25 10.23
N ARG A 55 -12.70 3.30 9.60
CA ARG A 55 -13.33 3.93 8.44
C ARG A 55 -13.44 2.95 7.27
N LEU A 56 -12.40 2.16 7.02
CA LEU A 56 -12.45 1.14 5.97
C LEU A 56 -13.43 0.02 6.32
N LYS A 57 -13.42 -0.46 7.56
CA LYS A 57 -14.34 -1.51 8.02
C LYS A 57 -15.80 -1.05 7.94
N ASN A 58 -16.08 0.19 8.31
CA ASN A 58 -17.41 0.77 8.23
C ASN A 58 -17.92 0.86 6.78
N ALA A 59 -17.00 0.96 5.82
CA ALA A 59 -17.31 0.94 4.38
C ALA A 59 -17.41 -0.49 3.82
N GLY A 60 -17.31 -1.53 4.64
CA GLY A 60 -17.38 -2.92 4.23
C GLY A 60 -16.08 -3.49 3.68
N ILE A 61 -14.94 -2.82 3.93
CA ILE A 61 -13.62 -3.25 3.49
C ILE A 61 -12.90 -3.95 4.63
N ALA A 62 -12.49 -5.20 4.42
CA ALA A 62 -11.68 -5.94 5.38
C ALA A 62 -10.25 -5.42 5.40
N VAL A 63 -9.59 -5.44 6.56
CA VAL A 63 -8.23 -4.91 6.72
C VAL A 63 -7.34 -5.91 7.45
N LEU A 64 -6.17 -6.21 6.88
CA LEU A 64 -5.08 -6.92 7.55
C LEU A 64 -3.86 -6.01 7.62
N VAL A 65 -3.34 -5.80 8.82
CA VAL A 65 -2.19 -4.93 9.10
C VAL A 65 -0.99 -5.77 9.50
N GLY A 66 0.18 -5.48 8.92
CA GLY A 66 1.45 -6.07 9.34
C GLY A 66 1.64 -7.56 9.04
N TYR A 67 0.76 -8.17 8.28
CA TYR A 67 0.75 -9.62 8.06
C TYR A 67 1.85 -10.13 7.12
N ILE A 68 2.43 -9.26 6.31
CA ILE A 68 3.26 -9.67 5.17
C ILE A 68 4.75 -9.47 5.42
N SER A 69 5.14 -8.86 6.54
CA SER A 69 6.51 -8.42 6.80
C SER A 69 7.58 -9.52 6.72
N HIS A 70 7.21 -10.77 6.91
CA HIS A 70 8.14 -11.90 6.88
C HIS A 70 7.78 -12.99 5.89
N ALA A 71 6.75 -12.80 5.07
CA ALA A 71 6.18 -13.87 4.25
C ALA A 71 6.71 -13.91 2.80
N GLY A 72 8.02 -13.89 2.63
CA GLY A 72 8.62 -14.18 1.32
C GLY A 72 8.45 -13.08 0.28
N LYS A 73 8.54 -11.82 0.67
CA LYS A 73 8.64 -10.70 -0.28
C LYS A 73 9.92 -10.83 -1.12
N PRO A 74 9.90 -10.49 -2.40
CA PRO A 74 8.84 -9.86 -3.20
C PRO A 74 7.88 -10.83 -3.88
N PHE A 75 7.74 -12.03 -3.38
CA PHE A 75 6.93 -13.08 -4.00
C PHE A 75 5.44 -12.91 -3.67
N SER A 76 4.60 -13.19 -4.67
CA SER A 76 3.15 -13.03 -4.56
C SER A 76 2.45 -13.99 -3.61
N ARG A 77 3.15 -15.03 -3.12
CA ARG A 77 2.56 -16.05 -2.25
C ARG A 77 1.96 -15.51 -0.95
N GLY A 78 2.69 -14.60 -0.28
CA GLY A 78 2.22 -14.00 0.97
C GLY A 78 0.94 -13.19 0.78
N PHE A 79 0.87 -12.44 -0.32
CA PHE A 79 -0.31 -11.66 -0.65
C PHE A 79 -1.52 -12.54 -0.96
N ARG A 80 -1.31 -13.62 -1.72
CA ARG A 80 -2.38 -14.58 -2.05
C ARG A 80 -2.88 -15.31 -0.81
N LYS A 81 -1.98 -15.70 0.08
CA LYS A 81 -2.34 -16.34 1.35
C LYS A 81 -3.18 -15.41 2.21
N ALA A 82 -2.80 -14.14 2.30
CA ALA A 82 -3.57 -13.14 3.04
C ALA A 82 -4.96 -12.90 2.42
N ALA A 83 -5.05 -12.81 1.10
CA ALA A 83 -6.33 -12.69 0.41
C ALA A 83 -7.24 -13.90 0.66
N ASN A 84 -6.68 -15.12 0.64
CA ASN A 84 -7.42 -16.34 0.93
C ASN A 84 -7.98 -16.33 2.36
N ARG A 85 -7.24 -15.79 3.32
CA ARG A 85 -7.73 -15.64 4.70
C ARG A 85 -8.93 -14.71 4.79
N LEU A 86 -8.99 -13.71 3.92
CA LEU A 86 -10.14 -12.80 3.84
C LEU A 86 -11.28 -13.36 2.98
N GLY A 87 -11.07 -14.49 2.30
CA GLY A 87 -12.06 -15.04 1.39
C GLY A 87 -12.23 -14.22 0.11
N LEU A 88 -11.20 -13.51 -0.32
CA LEU A 88 -11.22 -12.60 -1.47
C LEU A 88 -10.23 -13.03 -2.55
N SER A 89 -10.53 -12.68 -3.80
CA SER A 89 -9.59 -12.80 -4.90
C SER A 89 -8.60 -11.63 -4.89
N MET A 90 -7.45 -11.77 -5.54
CA MET A 90 -6.45 -10.70 -5.59
C MET A 90 -6.97 -9.43 -6.30
N ARG A 91 -7.92 -9.57 -7.22
CA ARG A 91 -8.56 -8.41 -7.87
C ARG A 91 -9.40 -7.55 -6.92
N GLU A 92 -9.81 -8.13 -5.80
CA GLU A 92 -10.59 -7.44 -4.77
C GLU A 92 -9.70 -6.89 -3.65
N ILE A 93 -8.37 -7.00 -3.80
CA ILE A 93 -7.39 -6.60 -2.79
C ILE A 93 -6.63 -5.36 -3.23
N ALA A 94 -6.44 -4.43 -2.30
CA ALA A 94 -5.44 -3.36 -2.40
C ALA A 94 -4.28 -3.65 -1.46
N VAL A 95 -3.06 -3.52 -1.94
CA VAL A 95 -1.85 -3.58 -1.13
C VAL A 95 -1.38 -2.16 -0.88
N ILE A 96 -1.26 -1.80 0.38
CA ILE A 96 -0.79 -0.49 0.82
C ILE A 96 0.58 -0.68 1.48
N GLY A 97 1.60 -0.02 0.96
CA GLY A 97 2.95 -0.15 1.49
C GLY A 97 3.85 1.01 1.10
N ASP A 98 5.02 1.04 1.73
CA ASP A 98 6.03 2.08 1.57
C ASP A 98 7.28 1.61 0.82
N GLN A 99 7.24 0.43 0.20
CA GLN A 99 8.37 -0.16 -0.50
C GLN A 99 8.01 -0.57 -1.93
N ILE A 100 8.69 0.05 -2.92
CA ILE A 100 8.44 -0.25 -4.35
C ILE A 100 8.87 -1.67 -4.70
N PHE A 101 10.08 -2.07 -4.29
CA PHE A 101 10.66 -3.35 -4.73
C PHE A 101 10.03 -4.58 -4.05
N THR A 102 9.27 -4.39 -2.99
CA THR A 102 8.59 -5.47 -2.29
C THR A 102 7.08 -5.36 -2.37
N ASP A 103 6.51 -4.29 -1.81
CA ASP A 103 5.05 -4.15 -1.69
C ASP A 103 4.39 -3.89 -3.05
N VAL A 104 4.90 -2.94 -3.81
CA VAL A 104 4.34 -2.59 -5.12
C VAL A 104 4.60 -3.71 -6.13
N PHE A 105 5.83 -4.19 -6.21
CA PHE A 105 6.18 -5.27 -7.13
C PHE A 105 5.40 -6.54 -6.83
N GLY A 106 5.37 -6.96 -5.56
CA GLY A 106 4.64 -8.15 -5.14
C GLY A 106 3.13 -8.02 -5.36
N GLY A 107 2.56 -6.87 -5.01
CA GLY A 107 1.14 -6.59 -5.20
C GLY A 107 0.75 -6.58 -6.68
N ASN A 108 1.50 -5.88 -7.52
CA ASN A 108 1.26 -5.84 -8.97
C ASN A 108 1.38 -7.24 -9.59
N ARG A 109 2.38 -8.00 -9.17
CA ARG A 109 2.58 -9.36 -9.67
C ARG A 109 1.44 -10.29 -9.27
N ALA A 110 0.87 -10.09 -8.11
CA ALA A 110 -0.26 -10.88 -7.63
C ALA A 110 -1.61 -10.47 -8.24
N GLY A 111 -1.69 -9.31 -8.88
CA GLY A 111 -2.91 -8.79 -9.49
C GLY A 111 -3.73 -7.86 -8.59
N ALA A 112 -3.15 -7.38 -7.49
CA ALA A 112 -3.79 -6.43 -6.59
C ALA A 112 -3.68 -4.99 -7.10
N LEU A 113 -4.55 -4.12 -6.60
CA LEU A 113 -4.37 -2.68 -6.70
C LEU A 113 -3.22 -2.27 -5.77
N THR A 114 -2.27 -1.48 -6.26
CA THR A 114 -1.12 -1.09 -5.45
C THR A 114 -1.17 0.39 -5.09
N CYS A 115 -1.06 0.67 -3.79
CA CYS A 115 -1.06 2.02 -3.23
C CYS A 115 0.26 2.23 -2.50
N TYR A 116 1.12 3.08 -3.07
CA TYR A 116 2.36 3.48 -2.43
C TYR A 116 2.07 4.63 -1.47
N VAL A 117 2.64 4.56 -0.27
CA VAL A 117 2.55 5.61 0.74
C VAL A 117 3.96 6.10 1.07
N GLU A 118 4.15 7.42 1.10
CA GLU A 118 5.44 8.01 1.41
C GLU A 118 5.89 7.65 2.83
N THR A 119 7.16 7.26 2.95
CA THR A 119 7.77 6.97 4.24
C THR A 119 8.02 8.28 4.99
N LEU A 120 7.48 8.41 6.19
CA LEU A 120 7.65 9.62 7.01
C LEU A 120 9.05 9.74 7.60
N ASP A 121 9.73 8.62 7.84
CA ASP A 121 11.06 8.63 8.46
C ASP A 121 12.14 8.19 7.48
N ARG A 122 12.86 9.16 6.92
CA ARG A 122 13.97 8.94 5.99
C ARG A 122 15.33 9.14 6.66
N ARG A 123 15.38 9.13 7.98
CA ARG A 123 16.62 9.41 8.73
C ARG A 123 17.65 8.30 8.64
N PHE A 124 17.25 7.08 8.32
CA PHE A 124 18.17 5.97 8.15
C PHE A 124 18.79 5.98 6.75
N PHE A 125 20.11 5.84 6.70
CA PHE A 125 20.89 5.85 5.45
C PHE A 125 20.31 4.86 4.41
N TRP A 126 19.99 3.65 4.81
CA TRP A 126 19.45 2.63 3.91
C TRP A 126 18.08 2.99 3.35
N ILE A 127 17.23 3.65 4.14
CA ILE A 127 15.93 4.13 3.69
C ILE A 127 16.11 5.21 2.61
N ASN A 128 17.07 6.11 2.80
CA ASN A 128 17.41 7.14 1.81
C ASN A 128 17.93 6.56 0.50
N VAL A 129 18.85 5.58 0.58
CA VAL A 129 19.40 4.92 -0.61
C VAL A 129 18.28 4.22 -1.37
N ARG A 130 17.43 3.47 -0.68
CA ARG A 130 16.28 2.81 -1.29
C ARG A 130 15.34 3.80 -1.95
N TYR A 131 15.03 4.90 -1.28
CA TYR A 131 14.18 5.95 -1.82
C TYR A 131 14.74 6.56 -3.11
N GLN A 132 16.04 6.82 -3.16
CA GLN A 132 16.69 7.35 -4.38
C GLN A 132 16.54 6.39 -5.56
N LEU A 133 16.61 5.08 -5.32
CA LEU A 133 16.39 4.07 -6.35
C LEU A 133 14.92 3.98 -6.78
N GLU A 134 14.00 4.20 -5.86
CA GLU A 134 12.56 4.05 -6.08
C GLU A 134 11.88 5.30 -6.66
N ARG A 135 12.46 6.48 -6.48
CA ARG A 135 11.79 7.76 -6.78
C ARG A 135 11.29 7.89 -8.21
N GLY A 136 11.98 7.29 -9.18
CA GLY A 136 11.53 7.29 -10.57
C GLY A 136 10.21 6.55 -10.78
N PHE A 137 10.05 5.44 -10.09
CA PHE A 137 8.81 4.64 -10.14
C PHE A 137 7.67 5.34 -9.41
N ILE A 138 7.97 5.99 -8.28
CA ILE A 138 7.00 6.78 -7.52
C ILE A 138 6.48 7.93 -8.39
N ALA A 139 7.37 8.66 -9.07
CA ALA A 139 6.98 9.76 -9.96
C ALA A 139 6.07 9.28 -11.10
N ARG A 140 6.35 8.11 -11.66
CA ARG A 140 5.50 7.51 -12.69
C ARG A 140 4.12 7.12 -12.16
N GLY A 141 4.06 6.62 -10.92
CA GLY A 141 2.80 6.32 -10.25
C GLY A 141 1.95 7.57 -10.02
N ARG A 142 2.58 8.68 -9.60
CA ARG A 142 1.89 9.96 -9.43
C ARG A 142 1.29 10.46 -10.76
N ARG A 143 2.05 10.42 -11.83
CA ARG A 143 1.57 10.83 -13.16
C ARG A 143 0.40 9.96 -13.62
N ARG A 144 0.44 8.67 -13.37
CA ARG A 144 -0.64 7.74 -13.69
C ARG A 144 -1.91 8.11 -12.93
N MET A 145 -1.78 8.42 -11.65
CA MET A 145 -2.89 8.83 -10.79
C MET A 145 -3.52 10.14 -11.26
N GLU A 146 -2.69 11.14 -11.59
CA GLU A 146 -3.14 12.43 -12.12
C GLU A 146 -3.88 12.29 -13.45
N ALA A 147 -3.36 11.45 -14.36
CA ALA A 147 -4.02 11.17 -15.64
C ALA A 147 -5.42 10.58 -15.45
N ARG A 148 -5.62 9.71 -14.47
CA ARG A 148 -6.94 9.17 -14.15
C ARG A 148 -7.91 10.24 -13.64
N ALA A 149 -7.42 11.17 -12.82
CA ALA A 149 -8.24 12.25 -12.28
C ALA A 149 -8.77 13.19 -13.38
N HIS A 150 -8.01 13.36 -14.46
CA HIS A 150 -8.44 14.21 -15.59
C HIS A 150 -9.41 13.51 -16.56
N HIS A 151 -9.54 12.20 -16.49
CA HIS A 151 -10.43 11.42 -17.37
C HIS A 151 -11.70 10.93 -16.67
N GLY A 152 -11.83 11.21 -15.41
CA GLY A 152 -13.03 10.97 -14.62
C GLY A 152 -13.80 12.25 -14.40
#